data_efe305c9af3eb99a232b9200798e8517
#
_entry.id   efe305c9af3eb99a232b9200798e8517
#
_cell.length_a   1.000
_cell.length_b   1.000
_cell.length_c   1.000
_cell.angle_alpha   90.00
_cell.angle_beta   90.00
_cell.angle_gamma   90.00
#
_symmetry.space_group_name_H-M   'P 1'
#
loop_
_entity.id
_entity.type
_entity.pdbx_description
1 polymer ?
#
loop_
_entity_poly.entity_id
_entity_poly.type
_entity_poly.pdbx_seq_one_letter_code
_entity_poly.pdbx_strand_id
1 'polypeptide(L)' 'MRSVSGAAPGWSDQQRRATAGLLDALWNLPTYERLVGAWGLTGADATNAVTWLMDKVLAAIADDEPPEPFA' A
#
# COMPACT_ATOMS: atom_id res chain seq x y z
N MET A 1 11.68 -5.98 0.57
CA MET A 1 10.51 -6.23 -0.30
C MET A 1 10.96 -6.57 -1.71
N ARG A 2 11.24 -7.85 -1.88
CA ARG A 2 11.81 -8.32 -3.14
C ARG A 2 10.88 -8.11 -4.33
N SER A 3 9.58 -8.37 -4.13
CA SER A 3 8.62 -8.24 -5.22
C SER A 3 8.51 -6.80 -5.74
N VAL A 4 8.56 -5.82 -4.84
CA VAL A 4 8.53 -4.41 -5.25
C VAL A 4 9.78 -4.05 -6.04
N SER A 5 10.95 -4.44 -5.53
CA SER A 5 12.22 -4.17 -6.23
C SER A 5 12.27 -4.85 -7.59
N GLY A 6 11.79 -6.09 -7.69
CA GLY A 6 11.78 -6.83 -8.95
C GLY A 6 10.78 -6.28 -9.95
N ALA A 7 9.62 -5.79 -9.47
CA ALA A 7 8.56 -5.30 -10.34
C ALA A 7 8.79 -3.87 -10.84
N ALA A 8 9.63 -3.08 -10.15
CA ALA A 8 9.82 -1.67 -10.47
C ALA A 8 11.30 -1.29 -10.51
N PRO A 9 12.07 -1.82 -11.47
CA PRO A 9 13.51 -1.59 -11.50
C PRO A 9 13.90 -0.14 -11.80
N GLY A 10 13.01 0.63 -12.44
CA GLY A 10 13.28 2.03 -12.75
C GLY A 10 12.95 3.01 -11.64
N TRP A 11 12.37 2.53 -10.56
CA TRP A 11 12.00 3.39 -9.45
C TRP A 11 13.21 3.73 -8.58
N SER A 12 13.21 4.91 -7.97
CA SER A 12 14.23 5.26 -6.99
C SER A 12 14.11 4.40 -5.74
N ASP A 13 15.17 4.33 -4.96
CA ASP A 13 15.13 3.59 -3.68
C ASP A 13 14.04 4.16 -2.77
N GLN A 14 13.87 5.48 -2.75
CA GLN A 14 12.86 6.11 -1.91
C GLN A 14 11.44 5.75 -2.36
N GLN A 15 11.20 5.68 -3.67
CA GLN A 15 9.91 5.26 -4.20
C GLN A 15 9.60 3.82 -3.82
N ARG A 16 10.58 2.93 -3.93
CA ARG A 16 10.40 1.53 -3.54
C ARG A 16 10.15 1.40 -2.05
N ARG A 17 10.89 2.14 -1.22
CA ARG A 17 10.72 2.08 0.23
C ARG A 17 9.37 2.62 0.65
N ALA A 18 8.92 3.71 0.05
CA ALA A 18 7.59 4.27 0.34
C ALA A 18 6.49 3.28 -0.02
N THR A 19 6.59 2.65 -1.18
CA THR A 19 5.60 1.68 -1.63
C THR A 19 5.58 0.44 -0.73
N ALA A 20 6.75 -0.10 -0.41
CA ALA A 20 6.84 -1.24 0.49
C ALA A 20 6.30 -0.91 1.88
N GLY A 21 6.61 0.29 2.38
CA GLY A 21 6.11 0.75 3.66
C GLY A 21 4.59 0.88 3.69
N LEU A 22 3.99 1.36 2.60
CA LEU A 22 2.54 1.45 2.49
C LEU A 22 1.89 0.08 2.51
N LEU A 23 2.45 -0.87 1.78
CA LEU A 23 1.91 -2.24 1.77
C LEU A 23 2.00 -2.87 3.16
N ASP A 24 3.10 -2.65 3.86
CA ASP A 24 3.26 -3.12 5.23
C ASP A 24 2.24 -2.47 6.15
N ALA A 25 2.10 -1.15 6.07
CA ALA A 25 1.20 -0.41 6.96
C ALA A 25 -0.27 -0.77 6.73
N LEU A 26 -0.67 -1.04 5.48
CA LEU A 26 -2.06 -1.35 5.16
C LEU A 26 -2.52 -2.67 5.75
N TRP A 27 -1.63 -3.63 5.94
CA TRP A 27 -1.96 -4.93 6.54
C TRP A 27 -1.59 -5.01 8.01
N ASN A 28 -1.49 -3.87 8.68
CA ASN A 28 -1.15 -3.82 10.08
C ASN A 28 -2.41 -3.77 10.93
N LEU A 29 -2.39 -4.44 12.09
CA LEU A 29 -3.52 -4.42 13.01
C LEU A 29 -3.93 -3.00 13.42
N PRO A 30 -3.01 -2.07 13.75
CA PRO A 30 -3.40 -0.71 14.06
C PRO A 30 -4.19 0.00 12.96
N THR A 31 -3.89 -0.27 11.68
CA THR A 31 -4.66 0.30 10.56
C THR A 31 -6.10 -0.19 10.60
N TYR A 32 -6.29 -1.50 10.78
CA TYR A 32 -7.61 -2.10 10.88
C TYR A 32 -8.38 -1.52 12.08
N GLU A 33 -7.73 -1.46 13.24
CA GLU A 33 -8.36 -0.93 14.45
C GLU A 33 -8.77 0.53 14.28
N ARG A 34 -7.96 1.30 13.57
CA ARG A 34 -8.28 2.71 13.31
C ARG A 34 -9.51 2.85 12.43
N LEU A 35 -9.60 2.05 11.37
CA LEU A 35 -10.75 2.08 10.47
C LEU A 35 -12.04 1.68 11.18
N VAL A 36 -11.97 0.66 12.01
CA VAL A 36 -13.15 0.21 12.76
C VAL A 36 -13.49 1.17 13.90
N GLY A 37 -12.49 1.53 14.71
CA GLY A 37 -12.72 2.30 15.94
C GLY A 37 -12.96 3.77 15.70
N ALA A 38 -12.12 4.42 14.87
CA ALA A 38 -12.19 5.87 14.66
C ALA A 38 -13.17 6.25 13.53
N TRP A 39 -13.30 5.40 12.51
CA TRP A 39 -14.10 5.72 11.34
C TRP A 39 -15.41 4.94 11.26
N GLY A 40 -15.64 4.02 12.21
CA GLY A 40 -16.91 3.34 12.33
C GLY A 40 -17.21 2.29 11.26
N LEU A 41 -16.19 1.80 10.58
CA LEU A 41 -16.38 0.76 9.57
C LEU A 41 -16.58 -0.59 10.24
N THR A 42 -17.37 -1.47 9.60
CA THR A 42 -17.42 -2.86 10.02
C THR A 42 -16.09 -3.53 9.70
N GLY A 43 -15.82 -4.68 10.33
CA GLY A 43 -14.61 -5.43 10.02
C GLY A 43 -14.54 -5.82 8.56
N ALA A 44 -15.66 -6.23 7.97
CA ALA A 44 -15.72 -6.60 6.56
C ALA A 44 -15.41 -5.39 5.66
N ASP A 45 -16.00 -4.23 5.96
CA ASP A 45 -15.77 -3.02 5.17
C ASP A 45 -14.33 -2.53 5.31
N ALA A 46 -13.75 -2.61 6.51
CA ALA A 46 -12.36 -2.22 6.71
C ALA A 46 -11.42 -3.12 5.89
N THR A 47 -11.65 -4.43 5.91
CA THR A 47 -10.86 -5.38 5.12
C THR A 47 -11.00 -5.10 3.63
N ASN A 48 -12.22 -4.84 3.17
CA ASN A 48 -12.46 -4.55 1.77
C ASN A 48 -11.80 -3.24 1.33
N ALA A 49 -11.81 -2.23 2.19
CA ALA A 49 -11.17 -0.95 1.90
C ALA A 49 -9.65 -1.11 1.76
N VAL A 50 -9.02 -1.85 2.68
CA VAL A 50 -7.59 -2.10 2.63
C VAL A 50 -7.23 -2.90 1.37
N THR A 51 -8.00 -3.93 1.07
CA THR A 51 -7.78 -4.75 -0.12
C THR A 51 -7.90 -3.92 -1.40
N TRP A 52 -8.91 -3.06 -1.46
CA TRP A 52 -9.10 -2.17 -2.60
C TRP A 52 -7.87 -1.29 -2.83
N LEU A 53 -7.36 -0.68 -1.76
CA LEU A 53 -6.20 0.19 -1.88
C LEU A 53 -4.94 -0.59 -2.24
N MET A 54 -4.76 -1.78 -1.67
CA MET A 54 -3.62 -2.63 -2.02
C MET A 54 -3.65 -3.01 -3.48
N ASP A 55 -4.83 -3.33 -4.03
CA ASP A 55 -4.96 -3.63 -5.44
C ASP A 55 -4.54 -2.45 -6.30
N LYS A 56 -4.84 -1.22 -5.88
CA LYS A 56 -4.42 -0.01 -6.59
C LYS A 56 -2.91 0.16 -6.56
N VAL A 57 -2.28 -0.10 -5.41
CA VAL A 57 -0.82 -0.01 -5.29
C VAL A 57 -0.15 -1.06 -6.17
N LEU A 58 -0.66 -2.29 -6.14
CA LEU A 58 -0.10 -3.37 -6.97
C LEU A 58 -0.26 -3.07 -8.45
N ALA A 59 -1.39 -2.51 -8.85
CA ALA A 59 -1.61 -2.10 -10.23
C ALA A 59 -0.61 -0.99 -10.64
N ALA A 60 -0.34 -0.05 -9.76
CA ALA A 60 0.64 1.00 -10.04
C ALA A 60 2.05 0.42 -10.23
N ILE A 61 2.41 -0.58 -9.43
CA ILE A 61 3.70 -1.27 -9.60
C ILE A 61 3.76 -1.96 -10.97
N ALA A 62 2.68 -2.66 -11.33
CA ALA A 62 2.62 -3.37 -12.61
C ALA A 62 2.66 -2.41 -13.80
N ASP A 63 2.09 -1.22 -13.66
CA ASP A 63 2.02 -0.22 -14.71
C ASP A 63 3.19 0.76 -14.69
N ASP A 64 4.17 0.53 -13.81
CA ASP A 64 5.36 1.38 -13.66
C ASP A 64 4.99 2.83 -13.34
N GLU A 65 4.04 3.02 -12.42
CA GLU A 65 3.56 4.32 -11.99
C GLU A 65 3.97 4.58 -10.54
N PRO A 66 5.20 5.09 -10.31
CA PRO A 66 5.71 5.27 -8.96
C PRO A 66 5.01 6.43 -8.23
N PRO A 67 5.03 6.41 -6.89
CA PRO A 67 4.55 7.56 -6.14
C PRO A 67 5.45 8.76 -6.39
N GLU A 68 4.86 9.95 -6.50
CA GLU A 68 5.58 11.19 -6.76
C GLU A 68 4.97 12.33 -5.94
N PRO A 69 5.75 13.38 -5.63
CA PRO A 69 7.17 13.58 -5.93
C PRO A 69 8.08 12.96 -4.87
N PHE A 70 9.06 12.18 -5.30
CA PHE A 70 10.08 11.62 -4.40
C PHE A 70 11.45 11.73 -5.08
N ALA A 71 12.46 11.81 -4.26
CA ALA A 71 13.83 11.85 -4.73
C ALA A 71 14.27 10.54 -5.37
#